data_266d601d421cfbac83ee42b83cd65c37
#
_entry.id   266d601d421cfbac83ee42b83cd65c37
#
_cell.length_a   1.000
_cell.length_b   1.000
_cell.length_c   1.000
_cell.angle_alpha   90.00
_cell.angle_beta   90.00
_cell.angle_gamma   90.00
#
_symmetry.space_group_name_H-M   'P 1'
#
loop_
_entity.id
_entity.type
_entity.pdbx_description
1 polymer ?
#
loop_
_entity_poly.entity_id
_entity_poly.type
_entity_poly.pdbx_seq_one_letter_code
_entity_poly.pdbx_strand_id
1 'polypeptide(L)'
;HMGVPFNTVQEWLKGYDASSITIGVVASHSSLQILHGARQEGFRTLGIAVGENRRRFYKAFPGADPDEWLMLEDYREMLDYAEWFREKNVIIVPHGSLVEYLGASNFRNLEVPTFGNRNILHWESSRALQRQWLEDGGCTMPKVVEDPHNIDGPVIVKYAGAKGGRGYFVARDYRDFRRNVDIEEAVSYTHLTLPTNGCV
;
A
#
# COMPACT_ATOMS: atom_id res chain seq x y z
N HIS A 1 -15.30 5.07 11.28
CA HIS A 1 -16.02 4.16 10.37
C HIS A 1 -15.27 2.83 10.32
N MET A 2 -15.89 1.78 10.80
CA MET A 2 -15.40 0.41 10.55
C MET A 2 -15.64 0.13 9.07
N GLY A 3 -14.62 -0.31 8.33
CA GLY A 3 -14.76 -0.71 6.93
C GLY A 3 -15.72 -1.90 6.74
N VAL A 4 -15.72 -2.52 5.57
CA VAL A 4 -16.62 -3.64 5.26
C VAL A 4 -16.44 -4.77 6.29
N PRO A 5 -17.52 -5.21 6.98
CA PRO A 5 -17.46 -6.28 7.95
C PRO A 5 -17.10 -7.63 7.31
N PHE A 6 -16.40 -8.46 8.05
CA PHE A 6 -16.00 -9.80 7.57
C PHE A 6 -17.21 -10.65 7.17
N ASN A 7 -18.28 -10.64 7.95
CA ASN A 7 -19.50 -11.39 7.64
C ASN A 7 -20.15 -10.95 6.31
N THR A 8 -20.09 -9.66 5.99
CA THR A 8 -20.58 -9.13 4.72
C THR A 8 -19.77 -9.70 3.55
N VAL A 9 -18.45 -9.74 3.69
CA VAL A 9 -17.57 -10.34 2.66
C VAL A 9 -17.90 -11.83 2.47
N GLN A 10 -18.13 -12.56 3.55
CA GLN A 10 -18.53 -13.97 3.47
C GLN A 10 -19.86 -14.16 2.76
N GLU A 11 -20.84 -13.28 3.00
CA GLU A 11 -22.12 -13.34 2.27
C GLU A 11 -21.93 -13.11 0.77
N TRP A 12 -21.10 -12.16 0.38
CA TRP A 12 -20.79 -11.96 -1.05
C TRP A 12 -20.14 -13.20 -1.67
N LEU A 13 -19.18 -13.80 -0.96
CA LEU A 13 -18.47 -14.99 -1.47
C LEU A 13 -19.36 -16.21 -1.65
N LYS A 14 -20.48 -16.33 -0.93
CA LYS A 14 -21.46 -17.40 -1.17
C LYS A 14 -22.08 -17.34 -2.56
N GLY A 15 -22.16 -16.15 -3.15
CA GLY A 15 -22.64 -15.95 -4.51
C GLY A 15 -21.57 -16.15 -5.59
N TYR A 16 -20.31 -16.35 -5.22
CA TYR A 16 -19.21 -16.52 -6.17
C TYR A 16 -19.17 -17.97 -6.68
N ASP A 17 -18.91 -18.09 -7.98
CA ASP A 17 -18.52 -19.37 -8.58
C ASP A 17 -17.01 -19.57 -8.41
N ALA A 18 -16.65 -20.51 -7.54
CA ALA A 18 -15.26 -20.83 -7.24
C ALA A 18 -14.44 -21.30 -8.46
N SER A 19 -15.12 -21.82 -9.49
CA SER A 19 -14.49 -22.25 -10.76
C SER A 19 -14.18 -21.08 -11.71
N SER A 20 -14.74 -19.89 -11.44
CA SER A 20 -14.68 -18.71 -12.31
C SER A 20 -14.13 -17.47 -11.59
N ILE A 21 -13.30 -17.64 -10.59
CA ILE A 21 -12.67 -16.52 -9.87
C ILE A 21 -11.79 -15.69 -10.81
N THR A 22 -11.95 -14.39 -10.73
CA THR A 22 -11.08 -13.41 -11.39
C THR A 22 -10.25 -12.68 -10.35
N ILE A 23 -8.94 -12.70 -10.53
CA ILE A 23 -8.00 -11.91 -9.70
C ILE A 23 -7.91 -10.50 -10.29
N GLY A 24 -8.40 -9.53 -9.53
CA GLY A 24 -8.34 -8.11 -9.88
C GLY A 24 -7.17 -7.42 -9.20
N VAL A 25 -6.43 -6.62 -9.95
CA VAL A 25 -5.22 -5.92 -9.47
C VAL A 25 -5.18 -4.51 -10.05
N VAL A 26 -4.90 -3.53 -9.22
CA VAL A 26 -4.50 -2.20 -9.72
C VAL A 26 -3.13 -2.33 -10.41
N ALA A 27 -3.10 -2.01 -11.70
CA ALA A 27 -1.92 -2.22 -12.51
C ALA A 27 -0.81 -1.21 -12.19
N SER A 28 0.31 -1.72 -11.69
CA SER A 28 1.55 -0.97 -11.42
C SER A 28 2.75 -1.85 -11.77
N HIS A 29 3.97 -1.37 -11.56
CA HIS A 29 5.17 -2.20 -11.72
C HIS A 29 5.20 -3.39 -10.75
N SER A 30 4.55 -3.29 -9.60
CA SER A 30 4.48 -4.36 -8.58
C SER A 30 3.44 -5.44 -8.90
N SER A 31 2.55 -5.22 -9.87
CA SER A 31 1.43 -6.11 -10.15
C SER A 31 1.75 -7.20 -11.15
N LEU A 32 2.86 -7.09 -11.89
CA LEU A 32 3.27 -8.08 -12.89
C LEU A 32 3.38 -9.48 -12.31
N GLN A 33 4.02 -9.61 -11.17
CA GLN A 33 4.21 -10.90 -10.50
C GLN A 33 2.89 -11.48 -9.97
N ILE A 34 1.96 -10.63 -9.52
CA ILE A 34 0.64 -11.06 -9.03
C ILE A 34 -0.17 -11.62 -10.19
N LEU A 35 -0.23 -10.90 -11.31
CA LEU A 35 -0.95 -11.33 -12.51
C LEU A 35 -0.33 -12.58 -13.14
N HIS A 36 0.99 -12.65 -13.18
CA HIS A 36 1.70 -13.84 -13.67
C HIS A 36 1.38 -15.06 -12.79
N GLY A 37 1.45 -14.93 -11.46
CA GLY A 37 1.13 -16.00 -10.53
C GLY A 37 -0.34 -16.44 -10.63
N ALA A 38 -1.26 -15.50 -10.70
CA ALA A 38 -2.69 -15.80 -10.86
C ALA A 38 -2.96 -16.61 -12.15
N ARG A 39 -2.28 -16.25 -13.23
CA ARG A 39 -2.35 -16.96 -14.51
C ARG A 39 -1.80 -18.37 -14.44
N GLN A 40 -0.66 -18.56 -13.78
CA GLN A 40 -0.07 -19.88 -13.55
C GLN A 40 -1.00 -20.80 -12.74
N GLU A 41 -1.74 -20.24 -11.80
CA GLU A 41 -2.72 -20.96 -10.98
C GLU A 41 -4.08 -21.16 -11.68
N GLY A 42 -4.22 -20.71 -12.93
CA GLY A 42 -5.43 -20.91 -13.75
C GLY A 42 -6.55 -19.92 -13.50
N PHE A 43 -6.32 -18.82 -12.78
CA PHE A 43 -7.31 -17.78 -12.59
C PHE A 43 -7.42 -16.87 -13.81
N ARG A 44 -8.62 -16.35 -14.03
CA ARG A 44 -8.81 -15.18 -14.90
C ARG A 44 -8.19 -13.96 -14.21
N THR A 45 -7.77 -12.98 -14.99
CA THR A 45 -7.11 -11.79 -14.48
C THR A 45 -7.73 -10.51 -15.01
N LEU A 46 -7.86 -9.53 -14.13
CA LEU A 46 -8.38 -8.20 -14.42
C LEU A 46 -7.35 -7.14 -13.99
N GLY A 47 -6.88 -6.35 -14.94
CA GLY A 47 -6.07 -5.16 -14.67
C GLY A 47 -6.96 -3.93 -14.51
N ILE A 48 -6.72 -3.12 -13.48
CA ILE A 48 -7.41 -1.86 -13.24
C ILE A 48 -6.38 -0.75 -13.41
N ALA A 49 -6.65 0.22 -14.29
CA ALA A 49 -5.70 1.27 -14.59
C ALA A 49 -6.39 2.61 -14.90
N VAL A 50 -5.64 3.67 -14.65
CA VAL A 50 -5.90 5.02 -15.14
C VAL A 50 -4.87 5.35 -16.21
N GLY A 51 -5.35 5.69 -17.40
CA GLY A 51 -4.50 6.05 -18.53
C GLY A 51 -3.98 4.87 -19.35
N GLU A 52 -3.97 5.05 -20.66
CA GLU A 52 -3.64 4.04 -21.67
C GLU A 52 -2.16 3.59 -21.61
N ASN A 53 -1.26 4.43 -21.09
CA ASN A 53 0.16 4.09 -20.97
C ASN A 53 0.41 2.87 -20.10
N ARG A 54 -0.39 2.69 -19.05
CA ARG A 54 -0.27 1.53 -18.17
C ARG A 54 -0.63 0.24 -18.91
N ARG A 55 -1.73 0.24 -19.62
CA ARG A 55 -2.16 -0.89 -20.46
C ARG A 55 -1.12 -1.23 -21.53
N ARG A 56 -0.56 -0.22 -22.20
CA ARG A 56 0.49 -0.41 -23.19
C ARG A 56 1.75 -1.04 -22.63
N PHE A 57 2.14 -0.65 -21.42
CA PHE A 57 3.29 -1.22 -20.71
C PHE A 57 3.14 -2.74 -20.52
N TYR A 58 1.95 -3.21 -20.13
CA TYR A 58 1.70 -4.63 -19.87
C TYR A 58 1.78 -5.52 -21.13
N LYS A 59 1.56 -4.96 -22.31
CA LYS A 59 1.70 -5.69 -23.58
C LYS A 59 3.12 -6.23 -23.82
N ALA A 60 4.12 -5.62 -23.18
CA ALA A 60 5.50 -6.09 -23.23
C ALA A 60 5.75 -7.37 -22.37
N PHE A 61 4.75 -7.74 -21.53
CA PHE A 61 4.84 -8.87 -20.61
C PHE A 61 3.67 -9.85 -20.81
N PRO A 62 3.66 -10.65 -21.89
CA PRO A 62 2.52 -11.50 -22.25
C PRO A 62 2.08 -12.48 -21.16
N GLY A 63 3.02 -12.93 -20.30
CA GLY A 63 2.73 -13.81 -19.18
C GLY A 63 2.01 -13.13 -18.00
N ALA A 64 1.93 -11.81 -17.98
CA ALA A 64 1.31 -10.99 -16.95
C ALA A 64 0.27 -10.02 -17.51
N ASP A 65 0.07 -9.97 -18.83
CA ASP A 65 -0.96 -9.14 -19.45
C ASP A 65 -2.36 -9.65 -19.01
N PRO A 66 -3.20 -8.82 -18.39
CA PRO A 66 -4.51 -9.24 -17.91
C PRO A 66 -5.41 -9.75 -19.05
N ASP A 67 -6.30 -10.69 -18.74
CA ASP A 67 -7.33 -11.16 -19.66
C ASP A 67 -8.33 -10.05 -19.99
N GLU A 68 -8.60 -9.15 -19.03
CA GLU A 68 -9.52 -8.03 -19.16
C GLU A 68 -8.94 -6.79 -18.48
N TRP A 69 -9.30 -5.61 -18.98
CA TRP A 69 -8.94 -4.31 -18.43
C TRP A 69 -10.18 -3.52 -18.03
N LEU A 70 -10.15 -2.93 -16.83
CA LEU A 70 -11.02 -1.85 -16.41
C LEU A 70 -10.22 -0.55 -16.46
N MET A 71 -10.53 0.30 -17.45
CA MET A 71 -9.90 1.60 -17.62
C MET A 71 -10.74 2.67 -16.96
N LEU A 72 -10.14 3.43 -16.05
CA LEU A 72 -10.79 4.47 -15.26
C LEU A 72 -10.16 5.84 -15.56
N GLU A 73 -10.90 6.90 -15.26
CA GLU A 73 -10.39 8.29 -15.25
C GLU A 73 -9.71 8.61 -13.89
N ASP A 74 -10.25 8.05 -12.81
CA ASP A 74 -9.74 8.19 -11.45
C ASP A 74 -9.90 6.85 -10.69
N TYR A 75 -8.91 6.44 -9.92
CA TYR A 75 -8.99 5.18 -9.16
C TYR A 75 -10.14 5.14 -8.16
N ARG A 76 -10.64 6.29 -7.68
CA ARG A 76 -11.79 6.36 -6.79
C ARG A 76 -13.08 5.83 -7.41
N GLU A 77 -13.17 5.83 -8.74
CA GLU A 77 -14.30 5.22 -9.46
C GLU A 77 -14.43 3.70 -9.18
N MET A 78 -13.36 3.05 -8.70
CA MET A 78 -13.47 1.64 -8.27
C MET A 78 -14.60 1.41 -7.27
N LEU A 79 -14.92 2.40 -6.44
CA LEU A 79 -16.01 2.32 -5.47
C LEU A 79 -17.38 2.18 -6.16
N ASP A 80 -17.55 2.79 -7.32
CA ASP A 80 -18.78 2.75 -8.11
C ASP A 80 -18.93 1.43 -8.89
N TYR A 81 -17.82 0.72 -9.10
CA TYR A 81 -17.77 -0.58 -9.77
C TYR A 81 -17.94 -1.79 -8.84
N ALA A 82 -18.24 -1.59 -7.57
CA ALA A 82 -18.26 -2.66 -6.57
C ALA A 82 -19.20 -3.82 -6.97
N GLU A 83 -20.42 -3.53 -7.42
CA GLU A 83 -21.38 -4.54 -7.89
C GLU A 83 -20.85 -5.26 -9.14
N TRP A 84 -20.34 -4.54 -10.11
CA TRP A 84 -19.74 -5.10 -11.31
C TRP A 84 -18.58 -6.06 -10.99
N PHE A 85 -17.73 -5.72 -10.05
CA PHE A 85 -16.66 -6.62 -9.58
C PHE A 85 -17.24 -7.91 -9.00
N ARG A 86 -18.27 -7.81 -8.16
CA ARG A 86 -18.90 -8.98 -7.56
C ARG A 86 -19.58 -9.87 -8.59
N GLU A 87 -20.27 -9.31 -9.57
CA GLU A 87 -20.89 -10.05 -10.67
C GLU A 87 -19.88 -10.83 -11.51
N LYS A 88 -18.66 -10.35 -11.60
CA LYS A 88 -17.55 -11.00 -12.31
C LYS A 88 -16.71 -11.93 -11.43
N ASN A 89 -17.15 -12.26 -10.23
CA ASN A 89 -16.38 -13.06 -9.25
C ASN A 89 -14.99 -12.51 -8.96
N VAL A 90 -14.83 -11.19 -8.93
CA VAL A 90 -13.53 -10.56 -8.69
C VAL A 90 -13.15 -10.61 -7.22
N ILE A 91 -11.94 -11.07 -6.96
CA ILE A 91 -11.23 -10.87 -5.68
C ILE A 91 -10.07 -9.93 -5.96
N ILE A 92 -10.04 -8.81 -5.26
CA ILE A 92 -8.94 -7.84 -5.37
C ILE A 92 -7.74 -8.31 -4.55
N VAL A 93 -6.58 -8.39 -5.18
CA VAL A 93 -5.30 -8.62 -4.48
C VAL A 93 -4.62 -7.28 -4.25
N PRO A 94 -4.56 -6.80 -3.00
CA PRO A 94 -3.97 -5.52 -2.68
C PRO A 94 -2.44 -5.58 -2.70
N HIS A 95 -1.83 -4.45 -3.01
CA HIS A 95 -0.40 -4.21 -2.90
C HIS A 95 -0.15 -2.71 -2.62
N GLY A 96 1.10 -2.31 -2.41
CA GLY A 96 1.43 -0.94 -2.00
C GLY A 96 0.87 0.16 -2.89
N SER A 97 0.88 -0.04 -4.22
CA SER A 97 0.35 0.96 -5.16
C SER A 97 -1.18 1.14 -5.06
N LEU A 98 -1.93 0.12 -4.67
CA LEU A 98 -3.37 0.26 -4.44
C LEU A 98 -3.65 1.27 -3.31
N VAL A 99 -2.89 1.19 -2.23
CA VAL A 99 -3.02 2.11 -1.09
C VAL A 99 -2.62 3.53 -1.50
N GLU A 100 -1.57 3.66 -2.30
CA GLU A 100 -1.10 4.96 -2.81
C GLU A 100 -2.14 5.61 -3.74
N TYR A 101 -2.73 4.84 -4.65
CA TYR A 101 -3.62 5.37 -5.70
C TYR A 101 -5.06 5.59 -5.21
N LEU A 102 -5.59 4.65 -4.45
CA LEU A 102 -6.96 4.70 -3.94
C LEU A 102 -7.07 5.34 -2.55
N GLY A 103 -6.04 5.20 -1.75
CA GLY A 103 -6.02 5.58 -0.34
C GLY A 103 -6.57 4.49 0.58
N ALA A 104 -6.01 4.39 1.78
CA ALA A 104 -6.36 3.34 2.75
C ALA A 104 -7.84 3.40 3.18
N SER A 105 -8.41 4.61 3.33
CA SER A 105 -9.81 4.81 3.72
C SER A 105 -10.78 4.31 2.65
N ASN A 106 -10.55 4.67 1.39
CA ASN A 106 -11.38 4.21 0.27
C ASN A 106 -11.26 2.70 0.10
N PHE A 107 -10.05 2.15 0.22
CA PHE A 107 -9.85 0.70 0.15
C PHE A 107 -10.60 -0.05 1.25
N ARG A 108 -10.61 0.46 2.48
CA ARG A 108 -11.39 -0.14 3.58
C ARG A 108 -12.89 -0.20 3.29
N ASN A 109 -13.41 0.77 2.56
CA ASN A 109 -14.82 0.90 2.22
C ASN A 109 -15.18 0.28 0.88
N LEU A 110 -14.21 -0.26 0.14
CA LEU A 110 -14.46 -0.91 -1.15
C LEU A 110 -15.27 -2.19 -0.95
N GLU A 111 -16.49 -2.21 -1.46
CA GLU A 111 -17.47 -3.30 -1.28
C GLU A 111 -17.23 -4.48 -2.23
N VAL A 112 -16.02 -4.99 -2.21
CA VAL A 112 -15.56 -6.14 -3.01
C VAL A 112 -14.73 -7.06 -2.12
N PRO A 113 -14.80 -8.38 -2.27
CA PRO A 113 -13.87 -9.29 -1.60
C PRO A 113 -12.42 -8.95 -1.94
N THR A 114 -11.58 -8.91 -0.91
CA THR A 114 -10.15 -8.66 -1.06
C THR A 114 -9.36 -9.76 -0.39
N PHE A 115 -8.21 -10.09 -0.96
CA PHE A 115 -7.28 -11.02 -0.34
C PHE A 115 -6.61 -10.36 0.88
N GLY A 116 -6.51 -11.11 1.98
CA GLY A 116 -5.90 -10.62 3.21
C GLY A 116 -6.80 -9.71 4.07
N ASN A 117 -6.20 -9.17 5.12
CA ASN A 117 -6.88 -8.30 6.07
C ASN A 117 -6.74 -6.83 5.65
N ARG A 118 -7.79 -6.24 5.08
CA ARG A 118 -7.76 -4.85 4.63
C ARG A 118 -7.60 -3.81 5.75
N ASN A 119 -7.90 -4.18 6.99
CA ASN A 119 -7.75 -3.27 8.12
C ASN A 119 -6.28 -3.01 8.48
N ILE A 120 -5.37 -3.91 8.11
CA ILE A 120 -3.93 -3.74 8.35
C ILE A 120 -3.37 -2.52 7.63
N LEU A 121 -3.94 -2.15 6.48
CA LEU A 121 -3.46 -1.03 5.68
C LEU A 121 -3.63 0.32 6.39
N HIS A 122 -4.60 0.43 7.30
CA HIS A 122 -4.72 1.61 8.16
C HIS A 122 -3.47 1.76 9.05
N TRP A 123 -3.01 0.65 9.63
CA TRP A 123 -1.81 0.62 10.47
C TRP A 123 -0.54 0.87 9.65
N GLU A 124 -0.45 0.30 8.46
CA GLU A 124 0.70 0.46 7.57
C GLU A 124 0.80 1.83 6.91
N SER A 125 -0.30 2.55 6.76
CA SER A 125 -0.32 3.87 6.11
C SER A 125 0.30 4.99 6.95
N SER A 126 0.49 4.76 8.25
CA SER A 126 1.05 5.73 9.20
C SER A 126 2.27 5.17 9.93
N ARG A 127 3.40 5.89 9.86
CA ARG A 127 4.61 5.51 10.61
C ARG A 127 4.39 5.45 12.13
N ALA A 128 3.54 6.33 12.64
CA ALA A 128 3.20 6.33 14.07
C ALA A 128 2.40 5.09 14.45
N LEU A 129 1.41 4.72 13.63
CA LEU A 129 0.61 3.51 13.86
C LEU A 129 1.44 2.24 13.67
N GLN A 130 2.30 2.19 12.65
CA GLN A 130 3.24 1.07 12.47
C GLN A 130 4.10 0.87 13.71
N ARG A 131 4.65 1.97 14.24
CA ARG A 131 5.47 1.93 15.45
C ARG A 131 4.68 1.41 16.64
N GLN A 132 3.51 2.01 16.89
CA GLN A 132 2.62 1.58 17.98
C GLN A 132 2.29 0.09 17.86
N TRP A 133 1.92 -0.38 16.69
CA TRP A 133 1.60 -1.79 16.46
C TRP A 133 2.76 -2.72 16.77
N LEU A 134 3.98 -2.35 16.38
CA LEU A 134 5.17 -3.13 16.69
C LEU A 134 5.51 -3.12 18.18
N GLU A 135 5.37 -1.97 18.85
CA GLU A 135 5.56 -1.84 20.30
C GLU A 135 4.52 -2.67 21.08
N ASP A 136 3.25 -2.60 20.69
CA ASP A 136 2.16 -3.39 21.27
C ASP A 136 2.38 -4.91 21.08
N GLY A 137 3.01 -5.28 19.97
CA GLY A 137 3.46 -6.64 19.66
C GLY A 137 4.71 -7.09 20.42
N GLY A 138 5.29 -6.24 21.28
CA GLY A 138 6.48 -6.55 22.07
C GLY A 138 7.80 -6.40 21.30
N CYS A 139 7.81 -5.79 20.13
CA CYS A 139 9.03 -5.56 19.38
C CYS A 139 9.89 -4.47 20.03
N THR A 140 11.20 -4.67 20.07
CA THR A 140 12.14 -3.62 20.47
C THR A 140 12.25 -2.60 19.35
N MET A 141 11.89 -1.35 19.63
CA MET A 141 11.91 -0.27 18.65
C MET A 141 13.10 0.67 18.88
N PRO A 142 13.66 1.26 17.82
CA PRO A 142 14.69 2.30 17.94
C PRO A 142 14.17 3.48 18.79
N LYS A 143 15.04 4.05 19.60
CA LYS A 143 14.70 5.24 20.38
C LYS A 143 14.35 6.41 19.45
N VAL A 144 13.27 7.10 19.75
CA VAL A 144 12.91 8.35 19.07
C VAL A 144 13.60 9.52 19.76
N VAL A 145 14.20 10.41 18.97
CA VAL A 145 14.71 11.70 19.41
C VAL A 145 13.69 12.76 19.03
N GLU A 146 12.91 13.24 19.98
CA GLU A 146 11.81 14.19 19.72
C GLU A 146 12.32 15.60 19.43
N ASP A 147 13.35 16.04 20.15
CA ASP A 147 13.97 17.35 19.96
C ASP A 147 15.29 17.19 19.20
N PRO A 148 15.44 17.79 18.01
CA PRO A 148 16.68 17.74 17.24
C PRO A 148 17.91 18.29 17.98
N HIS A 149 17.74 19.15 18.98
CA HIS A 149 18.85 19.63 19.81
C HIS A 149 19.49 18.52 20.65
N ASN A 150 18.77 17.43 20.90
CA ASN A 150 19.22 16.28 21.67
C ASN A 150 19.89 15.21 20.80
N ILE A 151 20.22 15.51 19.55
CA ILE A 151 20.97 14.59 18.70
C ILE A 151 22.43 14.55 19.19
N ASP A 152 22.82 13.39 19.71
CA ASP A 152 24.15 13.13 20.25
C ASP A 152 24.90 11.98 19.52
N GLY A 153 24.49 11.68 18.30
CA GLY A 153 25.05 10.65 17.44
C GLY A 153 24.21 10.46 16.18
N PRO A 154 24.55 9.50 15.32
CA PRO A 154 23.84 9.33 14.05
C PRO A 154 22.37 8.98 14.26
N VAL A 155 21.48 9.79 13.73
CA VAL A 155 20.03 9.54 13.68
C VAL A 155 19.54 9.54 12.25
N ILE A 156 18.50 8.76 11.97
CA ILE A 156 17.77 8.81 10.70
C ILE A 156 16.59 9.75 10.86
N VAL A 157 16.60 10.83 10.11
CA VAL A 157 15.47 11.78 10.02
C VAL A 157 14.57 11.32 8.88
N LYS A 158 13.28 11.07 9.17
CA LYS A 158 12.30 10.62 8.19
C LYS A 158 11.18 11.65 8.05
N TYR A 159 10.87 12.01 6.82
CA TYR A 159 9.71 12.86 6.52
C TYR A 159 8.40 12.06 6.57
N ALA A 160 7.29 12.76 6.78
CA ALA A 160 5.96 12.17 6.65
C ALA A 160 5.71 11.78 5.18
N GLY A 161 5.28 10.53 4.97
CA GLY A 161 5.01 9.99 3.65
C GLY A 161 6.26 9.34 3.01
N ALA A 162 6.11 8.07 2.63
CA ALA A 162 7.15 7.32 1.95
C ALA A 162 7.13 7.63 0.45
N LYS A 163 7.92 8.59 0.00
CA LYS A 163 8.19 8.79 -1.43
C LYS A 163 9.48 8.06 -1.81
N GLY A 164 9.40 6.72 -1.86
CA GLY A 164 10.40 5.86 -2.49
C GLY A 164 11.87 6.25 -2.26
N GLY A 165 12.41 6.07 -1.06
CA GLY A 165 13.83 6.30 -0.76
C GLY A 165 14.30 7.75 -0.67
N ARG A 166 13.46 8.72 -1.03
CA ARG A 166 13.77 10.16 -0.97
C ARG A 166 13.29 10.85 0.31
N GLY A 167 12.72 10.12 1.23
CA GLY A 167 12.07 10.68 2.42
C GLY A 167 12.90 10.56 3.69
N TYR A 168 14.24 10.50 3.62
CA TYR A 168 15.09 10.48 4.81
C TYR A 168 16.49 11.03 4.56
N PHE A 169 17.14 11.46 5.65
CA PHE A 169 18.57 11.76 5.68
C PHE A 169 19.14 11.34 7.04
N VAL A 170 20.47 11.33 7.15
CA VAL A 170 21.17 11.05 8.40
C VAL A 170 21.73 12.36 8.96
N ALA A 171 21.50 12.61 10.26
CA ALA A 171 22.08 13.72 10.99
C ALA A 171 22.88 13.18 12.18
N ARG A 172 24.04 13.76 12.47
CA ARG A 172 24.93 13.37 13.59
C ARG A 172 24.82 14.30 14.79
N ASP A 173 24.36 15.52 14.53
CA ASP A 173 24.15 16.57 15.53
C ASP A 173 23.09 17.56 15.03
N TYR A 174 22.74 18.53 15.87
CA TYR A 174 21.75 19.56 15.51
C TYR A 174 22.19 20.42 14.31
N ARG A 175 23.50 20.72 14.17
CA ARG A 175 24.02 21.50 13.04
C ARG A 175 23.85 20.74 11.72
N ASP A 176 24.13 19.44 11.74
CA ASP A 176 23.96 18.55 10.59
C ASP A 176 22.48 18.43 10.22
N PHE A 177 21.59 18.29 11.21
CA PHE A 177 20.14 18.32 11.03
C PHE A 177 19.70 19.62 10.34
N ARG A 178 20.08 20.78 10.86
CA ARG A 178 19.71 22.11 10.31
C ARG A 178 20.21 22.34 8.89
N ARG A 179 21.29 21.72 8.49
CA ARG A 179 21.88 21.83 7.15
C ARG A 179 21.08 21.04 6.12
N ASN A 180 20.50 19.91 6.52
CA ASN A 180 19.88 18.96 5.62
C ASN A 180 18.35 19.01 5.67
N VAL A 181 17.77 19.64 6.69
CA VAL A 181 16.32 19.84 6.74
C VAL A 181 15.92 20.96 5.81
N ASP A 182 15.03 20.68 4.88
CA ASP A 182 14.36 21.71 4.10
C ASP A 182 13.35 22.43 5.00
N ILE A 183 13.41 23.78 5.05
CA ILE A 183 12.57 24.59 5.95
C ILE A 183 11.09 24.44 5.61
N GLU A 184 10.74 24.23 4.34
CA GLU A 184 9.35 23.98 3.90
C GLU A 184 8.87 22.58 4.29
N GLU A 185 9.77 21.61 4.36
CA GLU A 185 9.47 20.22 4.76
C GLU A 185 9.69 19.97 6.28
N ALA A 186 10.35 20.87 6.98
CA ALA A 186 10.67 20.74 8.41
C ALA A 186 9.43 20.59 9.32
N VAL A 187 8.29 21.10 8.88
CA VAL A 187 6.99 20.97 9.59
C VAL A 187 6.40 19.56 9.44
N SER A 188 6.92 18.75 8.52
CA SER A 188 6.38 17.44 8.15
C SER A 188 7.20 16.26 8.66
N TYR A 189 8.38 16.47 9.26
CA TYR A 189 9.13 15.33 9.80
C TYR A 189 8.44 14.76 11.05
N THR A 190 8.30 13.44 11.11
CA THR A 190 7.57 12.80 12.19
C THR A 190 8.45 12.00 13.15
N HIS A 191 9.66 11.61 12.75
CA HIS A 191 10.51 10.74 13.59
C HIS A 191 12.00 10.92 13.31
N LEU A 192 12.75 11.15 14.37
CA LEU A 192 14.18 10.96 14.45
C LEU A 192 14.43 9.61 15.12
N THR A 193 15.14 8.69 14.47
CA THR A 193 15.43 7.38 15.07
C THR A 193 16.94 7.11 15.02
N LEU A 194 17.49 6.60 16.13
CA LEU A 194 18.85 6.08 16.12
C LEU A 194 18.91 4.84 15.22
N PRO A 195 19.98 4.67 14.42
CA PRO A 195 20.19 3.42 13.73
C PRO A 195 20.37 2.32 14.77
N THR A 196 19.57 1.25 14.65
CA THR A 196 19.81 0.03 15.42
C THR A 196 21.08 -0.59 14.90
N ASN A 197 22.13 -0.65 15.71
CA ASN A 197 23.28 -1.46 15.41
C ASN A 197 22.86 -2.92 15.36
N GLY A 198 22.90 -3.49 14.15
CA GLY A 198 22.93 -4.92 13.92
C GLY A 198 21.64 -5.67 14.18
N CYS A 199 20.77 -5.70 13.17
CA CYS A 199 20.13 -6.95 12.81
C CYS A 199 20.95 -7.56 11.67
N VAL A 200 21.86 -8.45 12.03
CA VAL A 200 22.41 -9.46 11.14
C VAL A 200 21.39 -10.57 11.04
#